data_2209c379995a99fd3556813ce5a10c4a
#
_entry.id   2209c379995a99fd3556813ce5a10c4a
#
_cell.length_a   1.000
_cell.length_b   1.000
_cell.length_c   1.000
_cell.angle_alpha   90.00
_cell.angle_beta   90.00
_cell.angle_gamma   90.00
#
_symmetry.space_group_name_H-M   'P 1'
#
loop_
_entity.id
_entity.type
_entity.pdbx_description
1 polymer ?
#
loop_
_entity_poly.entity_id
_entity_poly.type
_entity_poly.pdbx_seq_one_letter_code
_entity_poly.pdbx_strand_id
1 'polypeptide(L)'
;PASQAIVATRTSMRIGPSVAYQPADNWSVGGNLSLTSNAMSLRRPTSAGGNFPMDVAYGYAFGFGTVYKPGKRVQLGAAYTSQSYSEDLEWNMDDGKYTLEFNDPQTVALGASFQVTPALQVEVDVKWFDYSSVRSSNKLIGPTSATTLTFGWDDQTAISVGAKYDLTDRTALLMGYNYGESPIGEEDINSNVGVTAIIEHHLSLGLTSRVTKHSSITFSWMRG
;
A
#
# COMPACT_ATOMS: atom_id res chain seq x y z
N PRO A 1 2.28 36.51 10.19
CA PRO A 1 3.13 35.34 10.38
C PRO A 1 2.73 34.29 9.31
N ALA A 2 3.68 33.94 8.44
CA ALA A 2 3.43 32.88 7.49
C ALA A 2 3.21 31.58 8.28
N SER A 3 2.06 30.93 8.11
CA SER A 3 1.80 29.62 8.66
C SER A 3 2.80 28.65 8.02
N GLN A 4 3.77 28.19 8.79
CA GLN A 4 4.70 27.18 8.31
C GLN A 4 3.96 25.84 8.25
N ALA A 5 3.80 25.31 7.05
CA ALA A 5 3.15 24.02 6.85
C ALA A 5 4.04 22.87 7.40
N ILE A 6 3.38 21.87 7.97
CA ILE A 6 4.01 20.58 8.23
C ILE A 6 4.09 19.85 6.89
N VAL A 7 5.28 19.39 6.52
CA VAL A 7 5.49 18.62 5.29
C VAL A 7 6.22 17.33 5.65
N ALA A 8 5.54 16.20 5.47
CA ALA A 8 6.15 14.89 5.53
C ALA A 8 6.36 14.36 4.11
N THR A 9 7.53 13.80 3.86
CA THR A 9 7.82 13.11 2.59
C THR A 9 8.26 11.70 2.93
N ARG A 10 7.57 10.72 2.34
CA ARG A 10 7.97 9.31 2.40
C ARG A 10 8.12 8.77 0.98
N THR A 11 9.22 8.11 0.72
CA THR A 11 9.45 7.35 -0.51
C THR A 11 9.76 5.92 -0.11
N SER A 12 8.96 4.97 -0.60
CA SER A 12 9.19 3.55 -0.39
C SER A 12 9.46 2.88 -1.74
N MET A 13 10.49 2.06 -1.78
CA MET A 13 10.85 1.28 -2.96
C MET A 13 11.03 -0.19 -2.55
N ARG A 14 10.57 -1.09 -3.41
CA ARG A 14 10.77 -2.54 -3.26
C ARG A 14 11.33 -3.11 -4.54
N ILE A 15 12.36 -3.93 -4.41
CA ILE A 15 12.97 -4.66 -5.52
C ILE A 15 13.30 -6.08 -5.07
N GLY A 16 13.06 -7.07 -5.93
CA GLY A 16 13.42 -8.44 -5.60
C GLY A 16 12.99 -9.46 -6.64
N PRO A 17 13.52 -10.68 -6.54
CA PRO A 17 13.11 -11.78 -7.38
C PRO A 17 11.72 -12.29 -7.02
N SER A 18 11.01 -12.78 -8.02
CA SER A 18 9.77 -13.52 -7.87
C SER A 18 9.84 -14.83 -8.66
N VAL A 19 9.18 -15.85 -8.12
CA VAL A 19 9.06 -17.16 -8.75
C VAL A 19 7.58 -17.50 -8.81
N ALA A 20 7.13 -17.99 -9.97
CA ALA A 20 5.81 -18.56 -10.14
C ALA A 20 5.93 -19.96 -10.73
N TYR A 21 5.11 -20.88 -10.24
CA TYR A 21 5.02 -22.25 -10.68
C TYR A 21 3.55 -22.64 -10.90
N GLN A 22 3.30 -23.37 -11.95
CA GLN A 22 1.98 -23.88 -12.31
C GLN A 22 1.94 -25.39 -12.17
N PRO A 23 1.54 -25.92 -10.99
CA PRO A 23 1.49 -27.36 -10.77
C PRO A 23 0.39 -28.07 -11.58
N ALA A 24 -0.65 -27.33 -11.99
CA ALA A 24 -1.73 -27.81 -12.84
C ALA A 24 -2.27 -26.69 -13.75
N ASP A 25 -2.95 -27.03 -14.84
CA ASP A 25 -3.47 -26.04 -15.81
C ASP A 25 -4.40 -25.00 -15.18
N ASN A 26 -5.03 -25.37 -14.08
CA ASN A 26 -5.99 -24.53 -13.36
C ASN A 26 -5.46 -24.00 -12.02
N TRP A 27 -4.19 -24.23 -11.68
CA TRP A 27 -3.63 -23.80 -10.40
C TRP A 27 -2.21 -23.26 -10.55
N SER A 28 -1.98 -22.08 -10.00
CA SER A 28 -0.66 -21.43 -9.98
C SER A 28 -0.33 -20.98 -8.56
N VAL A 29 0.93 -21.09 -8.18
CA VAL A 29 1.46 -20.60 -6.91
C VAL A 29 2.70 -19.77 -7.18
N GLY A 30 2.98 -18.80 -6.32
CA GLY A 30 4.16 -17.97 -6.48
C GLY A 30 4.61 -17.38 -5.16
N GLY A 31 5.83 -16.86 -5.17
CA GLY A 31 6.40 -16.13 -4.04
C GLY A 31 7.45 -15.14 -4.49
N ASN A 32 7.75 -14.20 -3.62
CA ASN A 32 8.79 -13.21 -3.81
C ASN A 32 9.55 -12.94 -2.52
N LEU A 33 10.78 -12.48 -2.67
CA LEU A 33 11.58 -11.88 -1.62
C LEU A 33 11.95 -10.48 -2.09
N SER A 34 11.64 -9.46 -1.31
CA SER A 34 11.88 -8.08 -1.65
C SER A 34 12.87 -7.43 -0.69
N LEU A 35 13.85 -6.72 -1.22
CA LEU A 35 14.59 -5.70 -0.51
C LEU A 35 13.76 -4.42 -0.52
N THR A 36 13.63 -3.77 0.64
CA THR A 36 12.88 -2.54 0.81
C THR A 36 13.81 -1.38 1.13
N SER A 37 13.47 -0.19 0.66
CA SER A 37 14.13 1.06 1.03
C SER A 37 13.03 2.06 1.38
N ASN A 38 13.07 2.61 2.60
CA ASN A 38 12.16 3.63 3.08
C ASN A 38 12.96 4.91 3.35
N ALA A 39 12.76 5.94 2.54
CA ALA A 39 13.33 7.26 2.74
C ALA A 39 12.25 8.18 3.34
N MET A 40 12.59 8.90 4.42
CA MET A 40 11.65 9.78 5.10
C MET A 40 12.30 11.09 5.53
N SER A 41 11.54 12.18 5.41
CA SER A 41 11.87 13.48 5.98
C SER A 41 10.61 14.13 6.56
N LEU A 42 10.79 14.94 7.59
CA LEU A 42 9.70 15.70 8.21
C LEU A 42 10.15 17.12 8.47
N ARG A 43 9.45 18.08 7.87
CA ARG A 43 9.60 19.50 8.14
C ARG A 43 8.48 19.96 9.05
N ARG A 44 8.83 20.55 10.19
CA ARG A 44 7.89 21.14 11.16
C ARG A 44 8.17 22.63 11.35
N PRO A 45 7.17 23.44 11.79
CA PRO A 45 7.44 24.79 12.25
C PRO A 45 8.54 24.81 13.31
N THR A 46 9.40 25.83 13.31
CA THR A 46 10.53 25.95 14.25
C THR A 46 10.10 25.95 15.72
N SER A 47 8.87 26.36 16.02
CA SER A 47 8.27 26.27 17.36
C SER A 47 7.93 24.84 17.82
N ALA A 48 7.98 23.86 16.93
CA ALA A 48 7.58 22.46 17.16
C ALA A 48 8.74 21.45 17.07
N GLY A 49 10.00 21.90 17.25
CA GLY A 49 11.13 20.98 17.42
C GLY A 49 11.93 20.60 16.18
N GLY A 50 11.96 21.47 15.16
CA GLY A 50 12.97 21.36 14.09
C GLY A 50 12.61 20.43 12.92
N ASN A 51 13.52 20.38 11.95
CA ASN A 51 13.39 19.59 10.73
C ASN A 51 14.18 18.30 10.84
N PHE A 52 13.55 17.19 10.48
CA PHE A 52 14.21 15.89 10.26
C PHE A 52 14.62 15.81 8.79
N PRO A 53 15.91 15.87 8.46
CA PRO A 53 16.38 15.73 7.09
C PRO A 53 16.04 14.34 6.53
N MET A 54 16.16 14.18 5.20
CA MET A 54 15.96 12.88 4.58
C MET A 54 16.93 11.85 5.15
N ASP A 55 16.41 10.77 5.69
CA ASP A 55 17.15 9.57 6.08
C ASP A 55 16.55 8.34 5.41
N VAL A 56 17.32 7.26 5.28
CA VAL A 56 16.96 6.07 4.51
C VAL A 56 17.23 4.82 5.34
N ALA A 57 16.16 4.04 5.56
CA ALA A 57 16.23 2.72 6.18
C ALA A 57 16.06 1.62 5.11
N TYR A 58 16.84 0.57 5.25
CA TYR A 58 16.77 -0.61 4.39
C TYR A 58 16.14 -1.77 5.15
N GLY A 59 15.52 -2.68 4.40
CA GLY A 59 14.87 -3.83 5.00
C GLY A 59 14.52 -4.89 3.97
N TYR A 60 13.68 -5.83 4.37
CA TYR A 60 13.17 -6.89 3.50
C TYR A 60 11.72 -7.22 3.83
N ALA A 61 11.05 -7.82 2.86
CA ALA A 61 9.72 -8.41 3.00
C ALA A 61 9.61 -9.61 2.06
N PHE A 62 8.68 -10.52 2.35
CA PHE A 62 8.39 -11.64 1.46
C PHE A 62 6.89 -11.77 1.21
N GLY A 63 6.54 -12.45 0.13
CA GLY A 63 5.14 -12.67 -0.20
C GLY A 63 4.91 -14.03 -0.83
N PHE A 64 3.70 -14.54 -0.67
CA PHE A 64 3.20 -15.74 -1.30
C PHE A 64 1.83 -15.48 -1.91
N GLY A 65 1.52 -16.18 -3.00
CA GLY A 65 0.21 -16.07 -3.62
C GLY A 65 -0.16 -17.33 -4.37
N THR A 66 -1.44 -17.50 -4.57
CA THR A 66 -1.99 -18.60 -5.35
C THR A 66 -3.19 -18.11 -6.17
N VAL A 67 -3.35 -18.68 -7.35
CA VAL A 67 -4.50 -18.47 -8.22
C VAL A 67 -5.05 -19.83 -8.61
N TYR A 68 -6.34 -20.04 -8.36
CA TYR A 68 -7.07 -21.23 -8.73
C TYR A 68 -8.20 -20.89 -9.70
N LYS A 69 -8.33 -21.67 -10.78
CA LYS A 69 -9.33 -21.52 -11.83
C LYS A 69 -10.24 -22.77 -11.85
N PRO A 70 -11.32 -22.78 -11.02
CA PRO A 70 -12.23 -23.94 -11.00
C PRO A 70 -12.94 -24.20 -12.34
N GLY A 71 -12.91 -23.23 -13.23
CA GLY A 71 -13.48 -23.31 -14.57
C GLY A 71 -13.04 -22.13 -15.43
N LYS A 72 -13.56 -22.09 -16.67
CA LYS A 72 -13.16 -21.05 -17.65
C LYS A 72 -13.63 -19.63 -17.31
N ARG A 73 -14.59 -19.50 -16.39
CA ARG A 73 -15.26 -18.21 -16.09
C ARG A 73 -14.93 -17.66 -14.71
N VAL A 74 -14.23 -18.41 -13.88
CA VAL A 74 -13.96 -18.02 -12.49
C VAL A 74 -12.49 -18.17 -12.21
N GLN A 75 -11.90 -17.16 -11.56
CA GLN A 75 -10.58 -17.23 -10.95
C GLN A 75 -10.71 -16.82 -9.49
N LEU A 76 -10.05 -17.55 -8.62
CA LEU A 76 -9.93 -17.24 -7.19
C LEU A 76 -8.46 -17.00 -6.88
N GLY A 77 -8.19 -15.95 -6.12
CA GLY A 77 -6.85 -15.56 -5.72
C GLY A 77 -6.74 -15.43 -4.21
N ALA A 78 -5.59 -15.82 -3.67
CA ALA A 78 -5.21 -15.50 -2.31
C ALA A 78 -3.74 -15.08 -2.28
N ALA A 79 -3.41 -14.06 -1.49
CA ALA A 79 -2.05 -13.58 -1.34
C ALA A 79 -1.80 -13.17 0.11
N TYR A 80 -0.57 -13.39 0.55
CA TYR A 80 -0.01 -12.94 1.81
C TYR A 80 1.26 -12.16 1.53
N THR A 81 1.42 -11.02 2.17
CA THR A 81 2.67 -10.25 2.21
C THR A 81 3.05 -10.06 3.67
N SER A 82 4.30 -10.39 4.02
CA SER A 82 4.79 -10.17 5.38
C SER A 82 4.84 -8.67 5.70
N GLN A 83 4.86 -8.32 6.97
CA GLN A 83 5.35 -7.00 7.35
C GLN A 83 6.74 -6.76 6.75
N SER A 84 7.13 -5.51 6.57
CA SER A 84 8.53 -5.19 6.30
C SER A 84 9.34 -5.27 7.59
N TYR A 85 10.58 -5.72 7.46
CA TYR A 85 11.55 -5.76 8.54
C TYR A 85 12.67 -4.78 8.17
N SER A 86 12.53 -3.53 8.62
CA SER A 86 13.43 -2.44 8.25
C SER A 86 14.28 -2.02 9.44
N GLU A 87 15.46 -1.49 9.13
CA GLU A 87 16.28 -0.75 10.07
C GLU A 87 15.55 0.52 10.52
N ASP A 88 16.02 1.12 11.61
CA ASP A 88 15.53 2.40 12.08
C ASP A 88 16.02 3.54 11.18
N LEU A 89 15.15 4.52 10.95
CA LEU A 89 15.55 5.85 10.54
C LEU A 89 16.14 6.57 11.75
N GLU A 90 17.25 7.30 11.56
CA GLU A 90 17.98 7.92 12.67
C GLU A 90 18.31 9.39 12.40
N TRP A 91 18.07 10.23 13.37
CA TRP A 91 18.42 11.65 13.30
C TRP A 91 19.13 12.10 14.58
N ASN A 92 20.29 12.73 14.41
CA ASN A 92 21.00 13.38 15.49
C ASN A 92 20.68 14.87 15.45
N MET A 93 19.89 15.33 16.41
CA MET A 93 19.43 16.71 16.53
C MET A 93 20.17 17.39 17.70
N ASP A 94 20.06 18.72 17.81
CA ASP A 94 20.72 19.50 18.88
C ASP A 94 20.28 19.07 20.29
N ASP A 95 19.05 18.58 20.43
CA ASP A 95 18.46 18.13 21.68
C ASP A 95 18.61 16.64 21.95
N GLY A 96 19.19 15.87 21.00
CA GLY A 96 19.47 14.46 21.14
C GLY A 96 19.14 13.60 19.92
N LYS A 97 19.25 12.29 20.10
CA LYS A 97 18.98 11.32 19.05
C LYS A 97 17.50 10.99 18.95
N TYR A 98 17.01 10.92 17.71
CA TYR A 98 15.66 10.42 17.36
C TYR A 98 15.80 9.17 16.50
N THR A 99 14.95 8.20 16.74
CA THR A 99 14.83 6.98 15.93
C THR A 99 13.38 6.75 15.54
N LEU A 100 13.17 6.24 14.33
CA LEU A 100 11.86 5.85 13.85
C LEU A 100 11.96 4.48 13.17
N GLU A 101 11.41 3.48 13.78
CA GLU A 101 11.09 2.24 13.10
C GLU A 101 9.77 2.44 12.34
N PHE A 102 9.78 2.23 11.03
CA PHE A 102 8.59 2.39 10.20
C PHE A 102 8.43 1.20 9.25
N ASN A 103 7.70 0.21 9.73
CA ASN A 103 7.40 -1.01 8.99
C ASN A 103 6.03 -0.94 8.33
N ASP A 104 5.94 -1.43 7.08
CA ASP A 104 4.65 -1.72 6.48
C ASP A 104 4.04 -2.96 7.14
N PRO A 105 2.72 -2.99 7.41
CA PRO A 105 2.07 -4.12 8.06
C PRO A 105 2.03 -5.35 7.16
N GLN A 106 1.88 -6.51 7.77
CA GLN A 106 1.52 -7.69 6.99
C GLN A 106 0.12 -7.53 6.38
N THR A 107 -0.09 -8.17 5.24
CA THR A 107 -1.37 -8.10 4.53
C THR A 107 -1.84 -9.47 4.06
N VAL A 108 -3.14 -9.69 4.11
CA VAL A 108 -3.82 -10.81 3.49
C VAL A 108 -4.79 -10.27 2.45
N ALA A 109 -4.77 -10.81 1.26
CA ALA A 109 -5.69 -10.46 0.19
C ALA A 109 -6.39 -11.70 -0.36
N LEU A 110 -7.70 -11.59 -0.57
CA LEU A 110 -8.52 -12.59 -1.23
C LEU A 110 -9.25 -11.92 -2.39
N GLY A 111 -9.30 -12.58 -3.53
CA GLY A 111 -9.93 -12.03 -4.71
C GLY A 111 -10.68 -13.09 -5.53
N ALA A 112 -11.71 -12.64 -6.22
CA ALA A 112 -12.46 -13.44 -7.16
C ALA A 112 -12.76 -12.64 -8.43
N SER A 113 -12.52 -13.27 -9.58
CA SER A 113 -12.82 -12.71 -10.89
C SER A 113 -13.82 -13.61 -11.63
N PHE A 114 -14.81 -12.99 -12.26
CA PHE A 114 -15.94 -13.65 -12.92
C PHE A 114 -16.10 -13.14 -14.35
N GLN A 115 -16.00 -14.02 -15.33
CA GLN A 115 -16.39 -13.71 -16.70
C GLN A 115 -17.92 -13.83 -16.83
N VAL A 116 -18.62 -12.74 -16.62
CA VAL A 116 -20.10 -12.68 -16.58
C VAL A 116 -20.67 -12.91 -17.98
N THR A 117 -20.11 -12.22 -18.98
CA THR A 117 -20.40 -12.42 -20.42
C THR A 117 -19.08 -12.50 -21.19
N PRO A 118 -19.07 -12.86 -22.47
CA PRO A 118 -17.83 -12.81 -23.27
C PRO A 118 -17.14 -11.44 -23.27
N ALA A 119 -17.88 -10.36 -23.07
CA ALA A 119 -17.36 -8.98 -23.06
C ALA A 119 -17.21 -8.38 -21.67
N LEU A 120 -17.81 -8.97 -20.61
CA LEU A 120 -17.82 -8.39 -19.26
C LEU A 120 -17.12 -9.31 -18.26
N GLN A 121 -16.08 -8.83 -17.64
CA GLN A 121 -15.42 -9.40 -16.48
C GLN A 121 -15.64 -8.50 -15.26
N VAL A 122 -15.94 -9.10 -14.11
CA VAL A 122 -16.10 -8.42 -12.82
C VAL A 122 -15.15 -9.04 -11.81
N GLU A 123 -14.58 -8.21 -10.95
CA GLU A 123 -13.63 -8.62 -9.90
C GLU A 123 -14.07 -8.05 -8.57
N VAL A 124 -13.86 -8.83 -7.52
CA VAL A 124 -14.06 -8.41 -6.13
C VAL A 124 -12.86 -8.85 -5.33
N ASP A 125 -12.27 -7.92 -4.58
CA ASP A 125 -11.14 -8.17 -3.71
C ASP A 125 -11.42 -7.67 -2.30
N VAL A 126 -10.92 -8.40 -1.30
CA VAL A 126 -10.84 -7.99 0.09
C VAL A 126 -9.39 -8.06 0.52
N LYS A 127 -8.88 -6.98 1.10
CA LYS A 127 -7.53 -6.90 1.63
C LYS A 127 -7.58 -6.44 3.08
N TRP A 128 -6.96 -7.20 3.96
CA TRP A 128 -6.76 -6.86 5.35
C TRP A 128 -5.31 -6.46 5.59
N PHE A 129 -5.12 -5.34 6.29
CA PHE A 129 -3.84 -4.79 6.72
C PHE A 129 -3.76 -4.89 8.23
N ASP A 130 -2.81 -5.65 8.75
CA ASP A 130 -2.58 -5.86 10.17
C ASP A 130 -1.63 -4.77 10.72
N TYR A 131 -2.15 -3.56 10.88
CA TYR A 131 -1.38 -2.46 11.47
C TYR A 131 -1.08 -2.69 12.94
N SER A 132 -1.90 -3.48 13.64
CA SER A 132 -1.68 -3.82 15.05
C SER A 132 -0.37 -4.59 15.24
N SER A 133 0.07 -5.39 14.27
CA SER A 133 1.35 -6.12 14.31
C SER A 133 2.59 -5.21 14.35
N VAL A 134 2.49 -3.99 13.78
CA VAL A 134 3.59 -3.01 13.72
C VAL A 134 3.35 -1.77 14.60
N ARG A 135 2.22 -1.71 15.32
CA ARG A 135 1.84 -0.56 16.15
C ARG A 135 2.87 -0.25 17.24
N SER A 136 3.44 -1.29 17.86
CA SER A 136 4.40 -1.13 18.96
C SER A 136 5.77 -0.67 18.49
N SER A 137 6.15 -0.98 17.25
CA SER A 137 7.43 -0.61 16.65
C SER A 137 7.34 0.69 15.88
N ASN A 138 6.24 0.94 15.15
CA ASN A 138 6.06 2.16 14.35
C ASN A 138 5.83 3.38 15.24
N LYS A 139 6.93 3.91 15.80
CA LYS A 139 6.94 5.09 16.66
C LYS A 139 8.22 5.89 16.49
N LEU A 140 8.09 7.21 16.58
CA LEU A 140 9.22 8.12 16.70
C LEU A 140 9.64 8.17 18.17
N ILE A 141 10.84 7.73 18.48
CA ILE A 141 11.43 7.80 19.82
C ILE A 141 12.41 8.97 19.84
N GLY A 142 12.13 9.94 20.70
CA GLY A 142 13.01 11.06 20.95
C GLY A 142 13.80 10.95 22.26
N PRO A 143 14.65 11.92 22.59
CA PRO A 143 15.52 11.89 23.79
C PRO A 143 14.74 11.94 25.10
N THR A 144 13.47 12.30 25.08
CA THR A 144 12.57 12.32 26.25
C THR A 144 11.24 11.69 25.94
N SER A 145 10.48 11.28 26.96
CA SER A 145 9.13 10.75 26.78
C SER A 145 8.17 11.75 26.11
N ALA A 146 8.37 13.06 26.33
CA ALA A 146 7.57 14.12 25.71
C ALA A 146 7.82 14.27 24.21
N THR A 147 8.92 13.73 23.69
CA THR A 147 9.28 13.77 22.27
C THR A 147 9.03 12.43 21.56
N THR A 148 8.49 11.43 22.28
CA THR A 148 8.09 10.17 21.70
C THR A 148 6.66 10.27 21.14
N LEU A 149 6.48 9.82 19.90
CA LEU A 149 5.20 9.87 19.18
C LEU A 149 4.86 8.48 18.66
N THR A 150 3.68 7.99 19.00
CA THR A 150 3.09 6.76 18.43
C THR A 150 2.08 7.13 17.35
N PHE A 151 2.03 6.36 16.26
CA PHE A 151 1.05 6.60 15.19
C PHE A 151 -0.32 5.99 15.49
N GLY A 152 -0.37 4.92 16.27
CA GLY A 152 -1.61 4.34 16.80
C GLY A 152 -2.54 3.68 15.77
N TRP A 153 -2.05 3.38 14.55
CA TRP A 153 -2.91 2.88 13.47
C TRP A 153 -3.59 1.56 13.79
N ASP A 154 -4.89 1.52 13.49
CA ASP A 154 -5.74 0.34 13.62
C ASP A 154 -5.70 -0.52 12.36
N ASP A 155 -6.06 -1.79 12.52
CA ASP A 155 -6.21 -2.70 11.39
C ASP A 155 -7.23 -2.17 10.40
N GLN A 156 -6.93 -2.34 9.12
CA GLN A 156 -7.77 -1.84 8.04
C GLN A 156 -8.23 -2.99 7.15
N THR A 157 -9.52 -2.98 6.81
CA THR A 157 -10.07 -3.84 5.74
C THR A 157 -10.48 -2.97 4.57
N ALA A 158 -9.91 -3.25 3.40
CA ALA A 158 -10.29 -2.60 2.15
C ALA A 158 -11.03 -3.58 1.25
N ILE A 159 -12.12 -3.13 0.64
CA ILE A 159 -12.93 -3.88 -0.32
C ILE A 159 -12.87 -3.16 -1.67
N SER A 160 -12.56 -3.90 -2.73
CA SER A 160 -12.52 -3.37 -4.09
C SER A 160 -13.47 -4.14 -4.99
N VAL A 161 -14.14 -3.41 -5.87
CA VAL A 161 -14.94 -3.99 -6.96
C VAL A 161 -14.47 -3.37 -8.26
N GLY A 162 -14.19 -4.21 -9.24
CA GLY A 162 -13.73 -3.80 -10.57
C GLY A 162 -14.55 -4.41 -11.67
N ALA A 163 -14.64 -3.72 -12.81
CA ALA A 163 -15.23 -4.25 -14.03
C ALA A 163 -14.37 -3.89 -15.24
N LYS A 164 -14.23 -4.84 -16.15
CA LYS A 164 -13.66 -4.66 -17.46
C LYS A 164 -14.73 -5.00 -18.49
N TYR A 165 -15.02 -4.06 -19.39
CA TYR A 165 -15.96 -4.25 -20.48
C TYR A 165 -15.24 -4.09 -21.83
N ASP A 166 -15.15 -5.16 -22.59
CA ASP A 166 -14.55 -5.17 -23.93
C ASP A 166 -15.54 -4.50 -24.92
N LEU A 167 -15.22 -3.25 -25.31
CA LEU A 167 -15.97 -2.47 -26.28
C LEU A 167 -15.77 -3.01 -27.71
N THR A 168 -14.55 -3.48 -27.97
CA THR A 168 -14.13 -4.13 -29.21
C THR A 168 -13.07 -5.18 -28.90
N ASP A 169 -12.63 -5.95 -29.91
CA ASP A 169 -11.52 -6.92 -29.77
C ASP A 169 -10.19 -6.26 -29.35
N ARG A 170 -10.10 -4.94 -29.38
CA ARG A 170 -8.87 -4.20 -29.09
C ARG A 170 -8.99 -3.20 -27.94
N THR A 171 -10.21 -2.78 -27.61
CA THR A 171 -10.44 -1.68 -26.67
C THR A 171 -11.38 -2.12 -25.57
N ALA A 172 -11.02 -1.88 -24.31
CA ALA A 172 -11.83 -2.15 -23.15
C ALA A 172 -11.94 -0.94 -22.23
N LEU A 173 -13.13 -0.75 -21.66
CA LEU A 173 -13.41 0.17 -20.57
C LEU A 173 -13.10 -0.54 -19.24
N LEU A 174 -12.47 0.20 -18.34
CA LEU A 174 -12.14 -0.25 -16.98
C LEU A 174 -12.85 0.66 -15.98
N MET A 175 -13.46 0.07 -14.97
CA MET A 175 -14.11 0.79 -13.88
C MET A 175 -13.74 0.12 -12.57
N GLY A 176 -13.57 0.91 -11.51
CA GLY A 176 -13.23 0.38 -10.21
C GLY A 176 -13.71 1.30 -9.09
N TYR A 177 -14.07 0.68 -7.99
CA TYR A 177 -14.38 1.33 -6.74
C TYR A 177 -13.68 0.60 -5.61
N ASN A 178 -13.06 1.37 -4.71
CA ASN A 178 -12.42 0.84 -3.51
C ASN A 178 -12.97 1.59 -2.30
N TYR A 179 -13.22 0.85 -1.24
CA TYR A 179 -13.54 1.37 0.07
C TYR A 179 -12.63 0.75 1.13
N GLY A 180 -12.15 1.57 2.05
CA GLY A 180 -11.42 1.14 3.23
C GLY A 180 -11.47 2.23 4.29
N GLU A 181 -11.85 1.89 5.49
CA GLU A 181 -11.87 2.83 6.62
C GLU A 181 -10.47 3.38 6.89
N SER A 182 -10.40 4.62 7.39
CA SER A 182 -9.13 5.21 7.83
C SER A 182 -8.54 4.36 8.96
N PRO A 183 -7.25 4.00 8.91
CA PRO A 183 -6.60 3.33 10.04
C PRO A 183 -6.31 4.27 11.22
N ILE A 184 -6.57 5.57 11.09
CA ILE A 184 -6.28 6.60 12.10
C ILE A 184 -7.54 6.82 12.93
N GLY A 185 -7.52 6.39 14.20
CA GLY A 185 -8.57 6.65 15.17
C GLY A 185 -8.64 8.14 15.57
N GLU A 186 -9.78 8.56 16.11
CA GLU A 186 -9.98 9.96 16.54
C GLU A 186 -8.94 10.41 17.57
N GLU A 187 -8.53 9.51 18.47
CA GLU A 187 -7.52 9.75 19.49
C GLU A 187 -6.12 9.98 18.93
N ASP A 188 -5.83 9.43 17.73
CA ASP A 188 -4.52 9.47 17.10
C ASP A 188 -4.36 10.56 16.03
N ILE A 189 -5.38 11.38 15.79
CA ILE A 189 -5.37 12.45 14.78
C ILE A 189 -4.19 13.41 15.00
N ASN A 190 -3.93 13.82 16.24
CA ASN A 190 -2.86 14.76 16.55
C ASN A 190 -1.47 14.19 16.27
N SER A 191 -1.29 12.89 16.44
CA SER A 191 -0.04 12.17 16.15
C SER A 191 0.19 12.01 14.64
N ASN A 192 -0.87 12.11 13.84
CA ASN A 192 -0.89 11.81 12.41
C ASN A 192 -1.08 13.06 11.52
N VAL A 193 -0.97 14.28 12.04
CA VAL A 193 -1.16 15.53 11.26
C VAL A 193 -0.26 15.61 10.01
N GLY A 194 0.89 14.96 10.02
CA GLY A 194 1.82 14.87 8.88
C GLY A 194 1.55 13.69 7.95
N VAL A 195 0.62 12.79 8.29
CA VAL A 195 0.32 11.55 7.54
C VAL A 195 -1.18 11.49 7.29
N THR A 196 -1.61 11.87 6.10
CA THR A 196 -3.04 11.97 5.76
C THR A 196 -3.54 10.73 5.05
N ALA A 197 -3.73 9.61 5.79
CA ALA A 197 -4.36 8.39 5.26
C ALA A 197 -5.88 8.39 5.54
N ILE A 198 -6.56 9.47 5.13
CA ILE A 198 -7.98 9.71 5.46
C ILE A 198 -8.95 9.51 4.29
N ILE A 199 -8.42 9.15 3.11
CA ILE A 199 -9.29 8.94 1.93
C ILE A 199 -9.78 7.50 1.98
N GLU A 200 -11.07 7.34 2.22
CA GLU A 200 -11.73 6.04 2.38
C GLU A 200 -12.30 5.50 1.06
N HIS A 201 -12.69 6.40 0.16
CA HIS A 201 -13.36 6.06 -1.08
C HIS A 201 -12.50 6.41 -2.29
N HIS A 202 -12.33 5.47 -3.22
CA HIS A 202 -11.66 5.73 -4.48
C HIS A 202 -12.52 5.25 -5.64
N LEU A 203 -12.76 6.13 -6.60
CA LEU A 203 -13.39 5.81 -7.87
C LEU A 203 -12.35 5.87 -8.97
N SER A 204 -12.29 4.85 -9.83
CA SER A 204 -11.37 4.80 -10.96
C SER A 204 -12.10 4.49 -12.27
N LEU A 205 -11.65 5.14 -13.34
CA LEU A 205 -12.10 4.90 -14.71
C LEU A 205 -10.87 4.77 -15.60
N GLY A 206 -10.91 3.87 -16.57
CA GLY A 206 -9.80 3.69 -17.50
C GLY A 206 -10.27 3.20 -18.85
N LEU A 207 -9.45 3.46 -19.86
CA LEU A 207 -9.59 2.95 -21.22
C LEU A 207 -8.28 2.31 -21.62
N THR A 208 -8.31 1.04 -21.99
CA THR A 208 -7.16 0.33 -22.53
C THR A 208 -7.39 -0.01 -24.00
N SER A 209 -6.38 0.17 -24.83
CA SER A 209 -6.45 -0.20 -26.26
C SER A 209 -5.17 -0.89 -26.71
N ARG A 210 -5.31 -2.01 -27.41
CA ARG A 210 -4.23 -2.73 -28.05
C ARG A 210 -3.85 -2.02 -29.35
N VAL A 211 -2.69 -1.37 -29.37
CA VAL A 211 -2.20 -0.63 -30.54
C VAL A 211 -1.53 -1.58 -31.55
N THR A 212 -0.77 -2.55 -31.05
CA THR A 212 -0.13 -3.61 -31.87
C THR A 212 -0.35 -4.97 -31.25
N LYS A 213 0.17 -6.05 -31.87
CA LYS A 213 0.15 -7.40 -31.28
C LYS A 213 0.94 -7.49 -29.96
N HIS A 214 1.87 -6.56 -29.72
CA HIS A 214 2.81 -6.58 -28.58
C HIS A 214 2.73 -5.34 -27.69
N SER A 215 1.85 -4.37 -28.02
CA SER A 215 1.78 -3.09 -27.30
C SER A 215 0.35 -2.69 -27.05
N SER A 216 0.08 -2.20 -25.84
CA SER A 216 -1.19 -1.58 -25.45
C SER A 216 -0.92 -0.23 -24.78
N ILE A 217 -1.89 0.66 -24.87
CA ILE A 217 -1.90 1.95 -24.17
C ILE A 217 -3.11 1.94 -23.24
N THR A 218 -2.90 2.39 -22.01
CA THR A 218 -3.96 2.53 -21.03
C THR A 218 -3.95 3.97 -20.49
N PHE A 219 -5.11 4.60 -20.51
CA PHE A 219 -5.37 5.84 -19.79
C PHE A 219 -6.23 5.52 -18.58
N SER A 220 -5.90 6.11 -17.44
CA SER A 220 -6.69 5.95 -16.23
C SER A 220 -6.82 7.27 -15.50
N TRP A 221 -7.96 7.45 -14.86
CA TRP A 221 -8.27 8.53 -13.96
C TRP A 221 -8.79 7.96 -12.64
N MET A 222 -8.36 8.56 -11.54
CA MET A 222 -8.78 8.17 -10.20
C MET A 222 -9.12 9.42 -9.38
N ARG A 223 -10.13 9.28 -8.56
CA ARG A 223 -10.52 10.26 -7.54
C ARG A 223 -10.71 9.54 -6.21
N GLY A 224 -10.13 10.10 -5.15
CA GLY A 224 -10.40 9.83 -3.75
C GLY A 224 -11.17 10.97 -3.11
#